data_ce8e18e02803b436cb0bddb63b8c8e7b
#
_entry.id   ce8e18e02803b436cb0bddb63b8c8e7b
#
_cell.length_a   1.000
_cell.length_b   1.000
_cell.length_c   1.000
_cell.angle_alpha   90.00
_cell.angle_beta   90.00
_cell.angle_gamma   90.00
#
_symmetry.space_group_name_H-M   'P 1'
#
loop_
_entity.id
_entity.type
_entity.pdbx_description
1 polymer ?
#
loop_
_entity_poly.entity_id
_entity_poly.type
_entity_poly.pdbx_seq_one_letter_code
_entity_poly.pdbx_strand_id
1 'polypeptide(L)'
;KEFAIRAHTTKNRFIYLRRSEVEVENCCSPVSNPFKAINADLGTNIQLKVIKDMAVITDNEDEENPEIIGYAGALSTFGKFRGMDFSDVEYIVFDEFINTNPMSKMKNEFMLLMNAIETVNRNREFNPDGTVDNSKSVKVIMLSNANTLDDDILRTLNIPEVIRQMKVNDEHVYID
;
A
#
# COMPACT_ATOMS: atom_id res chain seq x y z
N LYS A 1 -4.07 -1.66 -10.21
CA LYS A 1 -3.76 -1.96 -11.62
C LYS A 1 -2.62 -1.05 -12.12
N GLU A 2 -2.77 0.25 -12.10
CA GLU A 2 -1.80 1.23 -12.61
C GLU A 2 -0.42 1.12 -11.95
N PHE A 3 -0.34 0.85 -10.64
CA PHE A 3 0.93 0.75 -9.92
C PHE A 3 1.79 -0.44 -10.37
N ALA A 4 1.17 -1.58 -10.64
CA ALA A 4 1.89 -2.74 -11.16
C ALA A 4 2.45 -2.46 -12.55
N ILE A 5 1.67 -1.78 -13.41
CA ILE A 5 2.11 -1.36 -14.74
C ILE A 5 3.27 -0.36 -14.64
N ARG A 6 3.16 0.62 -13.74
CA ARG A 6 4.23 1.60 -13.51
C ARG A 6 5.50 0.95 -12.98
N ALA A 7 5.41 0.06 -12.01
CA ALA A 7 6.56 -0.64 -11.48
C ALA A 7 7.33 -1.40 -12.57
N HIS A 8 6.59 -2.02 -13.49
CA HIS A 8 7.18 -2.72 -14.62
C HIS A 8 7.88 -1.78 -15.61
N THR A 9 7.32 -0.60 -15.88
CA THR A 9 7.85 0.34 -16.88
C THR A 9 8.95 1.26 -16.34
N THR A 10 8.83 1.69 -15.07
CA THR A 10 9.74 2.70 -14.47
C THR A 10 10.78 2.09 -13.53
N LYS A 11 10.68 0.79 -13.21
CA LYS A 11 11.46 0.08 -12.17
C LYS A 11 11.30 0.67 -10.77
N ASN A 12 10.36 1.57 -10.55
CA ASN A 12 10.00 2.05 -9.23
C ASN A 12 9.07 1.04 -8.59
N ARG A 13 9.45 0.53 -7.44
CA ARG A 13 8.69 -0.47 -6.71
C ARG A 13 7.57 0.15 -5.90
N PHE A 14 6.63 -0.68 -5.47
CA PHE A 14 5.56 -0.28 -4.56
C PHE A 14 5.40 -1.30 -3.43
N ILE A 15 4.77 -0.88 -2.33
CA ILE A 15 4.37 -1.76 -1.25
C ILE A 15 2.86 -1.94 -1.33
N TYR A 16 2.42 -3.19 -1.44
CA TYR A 16 1.02 -3.59 -1.28
C TYR A 16 0.79 -3.88 0.20
N LEU A 17 0.06 -3.00 0.87
CA LEU A 17 -0.19 -3.07 2.30
C LEU A 17 -1.58 -3.65 2.56
N ARG A 18 -1.65 -4.65 3.40
CA ARG A 18 -2.88 -5.21 3.94
C ARG A 18 -2.92 -5.00 5.45
N ARG A 19 -4.03 -5.26 6.07
CA ARG A 19 -4.21 -5.04 7.50
C ARG A 19 -3.47 -6.07 8.36
N SER A 20 -3.56 -7.35 8.01
CA SER A 20 -3.01 -8.49 8.76
C SER A 20 -2.15 -9.40 7.89
N GLU A 21 -1.29 -10.21 8.55
CA GLU A 21 -0.45 -11.20 7.87
C GLU A 21 -1.30 -12.26 7.15
N VAL A 22 -2.40 -12.69 7.77
CA VAL A 22 -3.33 -13.65 7.16
C VAL A 22 -3.91 -13.13 5.84
N GLU A 23 -4.22 -11.83 5.76
CA GLU A 23 -4.68 -11.23 4.51
C GLU A 23 -3.59 -11.20 3.45
N VAL A 24 -2.33 -10.94 3.82
CA VAL A 24 -1.18 -11.01 2.89
C VAL A 24 -0.97 -12.44 2.41
N GLU A 25 -0.98 -13.41 3.31
CA GLU A 25 -0.84 -14.84 2.98
C GLU A 25 -1.94 -15.31 2.03
N ASN A 26 -3.18 -14.89 2.27
CA ASN A 26 -4.30 -15.21 1.38
C ASN A 26 -4.05 -14.67 -0.05
N CYS A 27 -3.47 -13.48 -0.19
CA CYS A 27 -3.13 -12.91 -1.49
C CYS A 27 -2.04 -13.69 -2.25
N CYS A 28 -1.24 -14.51 -1.56
CA CYS A 28 -0.25 -15.38 -2.19
C CYS A 28 -0.87 -16.60 -2.90
N SER A 29 -2.15 -16.88 -2.64
CA SER A 29 -2.86 -17.96 -3.32
C SER A 29 -3.24 -17.55 -4.75
N PRO A 30 -3.09 -18.43 -5.76
CA PRO A 30 -3.52 -18.15 -7.14
C PRO A 30 -4.99 -17.79 -7.26
N VAL A 31 -5.85 -18.32 -6.36
CA VAL A 31 -7.30 -18.03 -6.34
C VAL A 31 -7.58 -16.61 -5.89
N SER A 32 -6.84 -16.12 -4.91
CA SER A 32 -7.02 -14.81 -4.25
C SER A 32 -6.00 -13.77 -4.68
N ASN A 33 -5.22 -14.04 -5.73
CA ASN A 33 -4.24 -13.11 -6.25
C ASN A 33 -4.90 -11.78 -6.68
N PRO A 34 -4.56 -10.63 -6.07
CA PRO A 34 -5.17 -9.34 -6.39
C PRO A 34 -4.83 -8.85 -7.80
N PHE A 35 -3.80 -9.40 -8.43
CA PHE A 35 -3.35 -9.04 -9.78
C PHE A 35 -3.97 -9.92 -10.89
N LYS A 36 -4.85 -10.86 -10.55
CA LYS A 36 -5.44 -11.79 -11.51
C LYS A 36 -6.09 -11.11 -12.72
N ALA A 37 -6.83 -10.02 -12.48
CA ALA A 37 -7.47 -9.26 -13.57
C ALA A 37 -6.44 -8.53 -14.46
N ILE A 38 -5.36 -8.02 -13.87
CA ILE A 38 -4.27 -7.38 -14.60
C ILE A 38 -3.54 -8.40 -15.48
N ASN A 39 -3.23 -9.55 -14.91
CA ASN A 39 -2.58 -10.63 -15.63
C ASN A 39 -3.39 -11.06 -16.86
N ALA A 40 -4.72 -11.17 -16.72
CA ALA A 40 -5.59 -11.51 -17.84
C ALA A 40 -5.63 -10.41 -18.92
N ASP A 41 -5.62 -9.15 -18.53
CA ASP A 41 -5.72 -8.01 -19.45
C ASP A 41 -4.41 -7.72 -20.19
N LEU A 42 -3.27 -7.94 -19.54
CA LEU A 42 -1.94 -7.54 -20.06
C LEU A 42 -1.08 -8.73 -20.46
N GLY A 43 -1.51 -9.97 -20.20
CA GLY A 43 -0.70 -11.17 -20.45
C GLY A 43 0.49 -11.31 -19.51
N THR A 44 0.47 -10.63 -18.35
CA THR A 44 1.54 -10.69 -17.33
C THR A 44 1.34 -11.86 -16.38
N ASN A 45 2.37 -12.20 -15.61
CA ASN A 45 2.31 -13.26 -14.59
C ASN A 45 2.72 -12.72 -13.20
N ILE A 46 2.02 -11.66 -12.77
CA ILE A 46 2.29 -11.00 -11.49
C ILE A 46 1.70 -11.83 -10.34
N GLN A 47 2.52 -12.13 -9.35
CA GLN A 47 2.16 -12.95 -8.19
C GLN A 47 2.78 -12.40 -6.91
N LEU A 48 2.12 -12.66 -5.78
CA LEU A 48 2.74 -12.52 -4.47
C LEU A 48 3.38 -13.86 -4.09
N LYS A 49 4.61 -13.79 -3.59
CA LYS A 49 5.34 -14.96 -3.06
C LYS A 49 5.98 -14.59 -1.74
N VAL A 50 6.01 -15.53 -0.81
CA VAL A 50 6.81 -15.38 0.41
C VAL A 50 8.21 -15.92 0.12
N ILE A 51 9.22 -15.03 0.22
CA ILE A 51 10.63 -15.38 0.08
C ILE A 51 11.29 -15.13 1.44
N LYS A 52 11.72 -16.20 2.11
CA LYS A 52 12.15 -16.16 3.52
C LYS A 52 11.00 -15.61 4.38
N ASP A 53 11.19 -14.49 5.07
CA ASP A 53 10.18 -13.89 5.95
C ASP A 53 9.49 -12.66 5.34
N MET A 54 9.67 -12.42 4.04
CA MET A 54 9.13 -11.26 3.34
C MET A 54 8.24 -11.69 2.18
N ALA A 55 7.07 -11.09 2.08
CA ALA A 55 6.24 -11.22 0.89
C ALA A 55 6.74 -10.24 -0.19
N VAL A 56 7.00 -10.75 -1.37
CA VAL A 56 7.41 -9.97 -2.54
C VAL A 56 6.38 -10.11 -3.65
N ILE A 57 6.30 -9.09 -4.48
CA ILE A 57 5.50 -9.10 -5.70
C ILE A 57 6.46 -9.30 -6.85
N THR A 58 6.28 -10.39 -7.58
CA THR A 58 7.13 -10.75 -8.70
C THR A 58 6.34 -10.77 -10.00
N ASP A 59 6.98 -10.35 -11.09
CA ASP A 59 6.55 -10.76 -12.42
C ASP A 59 7.35 -11.98 -12.85
N ASN A 60 6.66 -13.04 -13.21
CA ASN A 60 7.26 -14.34 -13.57
C ASN A 60 7.13 -14.59 -15.08
N GLU A 61 7.27 -13.58 -15.92
CA GLU A 61 7.42 -13.79 -17.36
C GLU A 61 8.64 -14.68 -17.64
N ASP A 62 9.72 -14.48 -16.88
CA ASP A 62 10.86 -15.40 -16.79
C ASP A 62 10.76 -16.19 -15.47
N GLU A 63 10.39 -17.46 -15.55
CA GLU A 63 10.24 -18.32 -14.36
C GLU A 63 11.58 -18.61 -13.65
N GLU A 64 12.70 -18.57 -14.39
CA GLU A 64 14.03 -18.82 -13.83
C GLU A 64 14.57 -17.58 -13.08
N ASN A 65 14.23 -16.37 -13.54
CA ASN A 65 14.68 -15.11 -12.97
C ASN A 65 13.51 -14.13 -12.78
N PRO A 66 12.59 -14.38 -11.84
CA PRO A 66 11.44 -13.51 -11.64
C PRO A 66 11.86 -12.12 -11.22
N GLU A 67 11.35 -11.09 -11.89
CA GLU A 67 11.60 -9.70 -11.52
C GLU A 67 10.79 -9.31 -10.29
N ILE A 68 11.44 -8.77 -9.26
CA ILE A 68 10.74 -8.19 -8.09
C ILE A 68 10.28 -6.79 -8.46
N ILE A 69 8.96 -6.60 -8.57
CA ILE A 69 8.33 -5.32 -8.91
C ILE A 69 7.73 -4.61 -7.67
N GLY A 70 7.71 -5.27 -6.52
CA GLY A 70 7.19 -4.69 -5.30
C GLY A 70 7.30 -5.62 -4.09
N TYR A 71 6.78 -5.13 -2.98
CA TYR A 71 6.73 -5.84 -1.72
C TYR A 71 5.29 -5.92 -1.23
N ALA A 72 4.99 -6.89 -0.37
CA ALA A 72 3.72 -6.94 0.34
C ALA A 72 3.97 -7.04 1.85
N GLY A 73 3.14 -6.36 2.62
CA GLY A 73 3.27 -6.32 4.06
C GLY A 73 1.94 -6.16 4.78
N ALA A 74 1.95 -6.51 6.05
CA ALA A 74 0.83 -6.31 6.94
C ALA A 74 1.07 -5.12 7.87
N LEU A 75 0.08 -4.24 7.97
CA LEU A 75 0.14 -3.08 8.85
C LEU A 75 0.41 -3.49 10.32
N SER A 76 -0.22 -4.58 10.76
CA SER A 76 -0.08 -5.11 12.12
C SER A 76 1.36 -5.47 12.50
N THR A 77 2.19 -5.83 11.53
CA THR A 77 3.55 -6.33 11.75
C THR A 77 4.61 -5.58 10.93
N PHE A 78 4.24 -4.45 10.35
CA PHE A 78 5.13 -3.69 9.47
C PHE A 78 6.45 -3.28 10.15
N GLY A 79 6.44 -3.17 11.47
CA GLY A 79 7.64 -2.91 12.26
C GLY A 79 8.77 -3.92 12.07
N LYS A 80 8.51 -5.13 11.55
CA LYS A 80 9.51 -6.14 11.19
C LYS A 80 10.45 -5.65 10.07
N PHE A 81 9.98 -4.74 9.23
CA PHE A 81 10.73 -4.20 8.10
C PHE A 81 11.65 -3.02 8.46
N ARG A 82 11.71 -2.66 9.75
CA ARG A 82 12.67 -1.67 10.22
C ARG A 82 14.09 -2.16 9.92
N GLY A 83 14.88 -1.33 9.25
CA GLY A 83 16.22 -1.71 8.83
C GLY A 83 16.34 -2.13 7.37
N MET A 84 15.25 -2.41 6.68
CA MET A 84 15.27 -2.68 5.23
C MET A 84 15.44 -1.39 4.42
N ASP A 85 16.05 -1.51 3.26
CA ASP A 85 16.15 -0.43 2.29
C ASP A 85 14.94 -0.44 1.35
N PHE A 86 14.18 0.64 1.38
CA PHE A 86 13.02 0.90 0.51
C PHE A 86 13.23 2.14 -0.38
N SER A 87 14.48 2.52 -0.64
CA SER A 87 14.81 3.73 -1.42
C SER A 87 14.21 3.71 -2.83
N ASP A 88 13.92 2.54 -3.38
CA ASP A 88 13.30 2.31 -4.68
C ASP A 88 11.76 2.24 -4.64
N VAL A 89 11.14 2.36 -3.46
CA VAL A 89 9.69 2.33 -3.31
C VAL A 89 9.10 3.73 -3.50
N GLU A 90 8.24 3.90 -4.49
CA GLU A 90 7.55 5.17 -4.76
C GLU A 90 6.19 5.26 -4.08
N TYR A 91 5.48 4.13 -3.95
CA TYR A 91 4.10 4.09 -3.45
C TYR A 91 3.91 3.06 -2.34
N ILE A 92 3.07 3.40 -1.37
CA ILE A 92 2.39 2.46 -0.48
C ILE A 92 0.94 2.41 -0.92
N VAL A 93 0.45 1.24 -1.31
CA VAL A 93 -0.95 1.00 -1.68
C VAL A 93 -1.60 0.21 -0.55
N PHE A 94 -2.38 0.88 0.29
CA PHE A 94 -3.10 0.26 1.38
C PHE A 94 -4.50 -0.14 0.91
N ASP A 95 -4.64 -1.42 0.61
CA ASP A 95 -5.88 -1.97 0.06
C ASP A 95 -6.80 -2.47 1.18
N GLU A 96 -8.10 -2.20 1.01
CA GLU A 96 -9.16 -2.45 1.99
C GLU A 96 -8.85 -1.85 3.39
N PHE A 97 -8.41 -0.59 3.41
CA PHE A 97 -8.02 0.07 4.65
C PHE A 97 -9.20 0.29 5.62
N ILE A 98 -10.43 0.42 5.14
CA ILE A 98 -11.62 0.51 6.00
C ILE A 98 -11.99 -0.87 6.52
N ASN A 99 -11.94 -1.02 7.83
CA ASN A 99 -12.30 -2.27 8.47
C ASN A 99 -13.82 -2.39 8.65
N THR A 100 -14.44 -3.29 7.91
CA THR A 100 -15.86 -3.59 8.03
C THR A 100 -16.17 -4.61 9.14
N ASN A 101 -15.16 -5.30 9.68
CA ASN A 101 -15.34 -6.28 10.75
C ASN A 101 -14.94 -5.70 12.12
N PRO A 102 -15.91 -5.37 12.99
CA PRO A 102 -15.61 -4.80 14.32
C PRO A 102 -14.70 -5.68 15.19
N MET A 103 -14.70 -7.00 14.97
CA MET A 103 -13.91 -7.97 15.75
C MET A 103 -12.41 -7.93 15.39
N SER A 104 -12.05 -7.37 14.25
CA SER A 104 -10.66 -7.29 13.79
C SER A 104 -10.07 -5.87 13.85
N LYS A 105 -10.70 -4.96 14.60
CA LYS A 105 -10.18 -3.60 14.78
C LYS A 105 -8.83 -3.62 15.49
N MET A 106 -7.82 -3.03 14.87
CA MET A 106 -6.52 -2.80 15.50
C MET A 106 -6.58 -1.54 16.37
N LYS A 107 -5.84 -1.56 17.47
CA LYS A 107 -5.67 -0.35 18.28
C LYS A 107 -4.65 0.58 17.61
N ASN A 108 -4.94 1.89 17.62
CA ASN A 108 -4.05 2.93 17.10
C ASN A 108 -3.65 2.70 15.63
N GLU A 109 -4.58 2.31 14.80
CA GLU A 109 -4.33 1.93 13.41
C GLU A 109 -3.70 3.04 12.60
N PHE A 110 -4.14 4.29 12.81
CA PHE A 110 -3.51 5.45 12.20
C PHE A 110 -2.03 5.58 12.58
N MET A 111 -1.67 5.38 13.85
CA MET A 111 -0.27 5.43 14.28
C MET A 111 0.57 4.30 13.68
N LEU A 112 -0.01 3.12 13.48
CA LEU A 112 0.67 2.02 12.79
C LEU A 112 0.94 2.39 11.33
N LEU A 113 -0.01 3.02 10.66
CA LEU A 113 0.15 3.51 9.29
C LEU A 113 1.26 4.58 9.22
N MET A 114 1.25 5.56 10.12
CA MET A 114 2.31 6.58 10.17
C MET A 114 3.69 5.96 10.39
N ASN A 115 3.82 4.98 11.29
CA ASN A 115 5.07 4.26 11.51
C ASN A 115 5.53 3.46 10.27
N ALA A 116 4.59 2.90 9.51
CA ALA A 116 4.90 2.22 8.26
C ALA A 116 5.43 3.21 7.21
N ILE A 117 4.77 4.35 7.05
CA ILE A 117 5.19 5.44 6.15
C ILE A 117 6.60 5.91 6.53
N GLU A 118 6.84 6.19 7.80
CA GLU A 118 8.15 6.62 8.32
C GLU A 118 9.25 5.58 8.04
N THR A 119 8.93 4.28 8.22
CA THR A 119 9.86 3.18 7.95
C THR A 119 10.29 3.15 6.49
N VAL A 120 9.37 3.40 5.56
CA VAL A 120 9.66 3.44 4.13
C VAL A 120 10.35 4.73 3.73
N ASN A 121 9.90 5.84 4.29
CA ASN A 121 10.37 7.19 3.93
C ASN A 121 11.82 7.45 4.38
N ARG A 122 12.19 7.03 5.59
CA ARG A 122 13.56 7.14 6.15
C ARG A 122 14.24 8.48 5.91
N ASN A 123 13.51 9.57 6.10
CA ASN A 123 14.02 10.93 5.92
C ASN A 123 14.58 11.22 4.51
N ARG A 124 14.11 10.47 3.48
CA ARG A 124 14.57 10.69 2.09
C ARG A 124 14.21 12.07 1.55
N GLU A 125 13.25 12.75 2.17
CA GLU A 125 12.86 14.14 1.88
C GLU A 125 13.91 15.15 2.30
N PHE A 126 14.85 14.81 3.19
CA PHE A 126 15.90 15.72 3.60
C PHE A 126 17.09 15.67 2.65
N ASN A 127 17.45 16.80 2.10
CA ASN A 127 18.66 16.96 1.33
C ASN A 127 19.89 17.09 2.25
N PRO A 128 21.11 16.81 1.73
CA PRO A 128 22.36 16.98 2.50
C PRO A 128 22.58 18.37 3.07
N ASP A 129 21.99 19.41 2.45
CA ASP A 129 22.05 20.81 2.91
C ASP A 129 21.00 21.15 3.98
N GLY A 130 20.18 20.17 4.40
CA GLY A 130 19.11 20.33 5.39
C GLY A 130 17.79 20.88 4.83
N THR A 131 17.70 21.12 3.52
CA THR A 131 16.42 21.50 2.90
C THR A 131 15.51 20.30 2.74
N VAL A 132 14.18 20.54 2.71
CA VAL A 132 13.16 19.51 2.57
C VAL A 132 12.63 19.49 1.15
N ASP A 133 12.65 18.31 0.54
CA ASP A 133 12.07 18.05 -0.78
C ASP A 133 10.98 16.98 -0.65
N ASN A 134 9.75 17.40 -0.43
CA ASN A 134 8.59 16.53 -0.27
C ASN A 134 8.29 15.68 -1.52
N SER A 135 8.83 16.02 -2.69
CA SER A 135 8.65 15.23 -3.90
C SER A 135 9.31 13.85 -3.80
N LYS A 136 10.29 13.70 -2.90
CA LYS A 136 11.00 12.45 -2.63
C LYS A 136 10.26 11.55 -1.63
N SER A 137 9.27 12.08 -0.92
CA SER A 137 8.50 11.29 0.05
C SER A 137 7.68 10.20 -0.65
N VAL A 138 7.54 9.06 0.03
CA VAL A 138 6.67 7.98 -0.44
C VAL A 138 5.23 8.47 -0.49
N LYS A 139 4.51 8.13 -1.55
CA LYS A 139 3.10 8.47 -1.72
C LYS A 139 2.24 7.33 -1.19
N VAL A 140 1.18 7.67 -0.46
CA VAL A 140 0.26 6.70 0.12
C VAL A 140 -1.07 6.76 -0.61
N ILE A 141 -1.53 5.61 -1.08
CA ILE A 141 -2.82 5.45 -1.73
C ILE A 141 -3.63 4.46 -0.94
N MET A 142 -4.77 4.90 -0.46
CA MET A 142 -5.67 4.10 0.34
C MET A 142 -6.91 3.74 -0.47
N LEU A 143 -7.16 2.44 -0.62
CA LEU A 143 -8.27 1.90 -1.40
C LEU A 143 -9.23 1.16 -0.48
N SER A 144 -10.52 1.41 -0.61
CA SER A 144 -11.54 0.64 0.11
C SER A 144 -12.92 0.82 -0.52
N ASN A 145 -13.79 -0.15 -0.29
CA ASN A 145 -15.21 0.01 -0.50
C ASN A 145 -15.78 0.81 0.68
N ALA A 146 -16.29 2.00 0.41
CA ALA A 146 -16.77 2.95 1.43
C ALA A 146 -18.13 2.51 2.02
N ASN A 147 -18.12 1.48 2.85
CA ASN A 147 -19.32 1.00 3.56
C ASN A 147 -19.60 1.79 4.85
N THR A 148 -18.61 2.45 5.39
CA THR A 148 -18.71 3.26 6.61
C THR A 148 -17.67 4.38 6.59
N LEU A 149 -18.01 5.50 7.22
CA LEU A 149 -17.05 6.58 7.52
C LEU A 149 -16.52 6.49 8.96
N ASP A 150 -16.98 5.49 9.73
CA ASP A 150 -16.57 5.27 11.12
C ASP A 150 -15.31 4.39 11.19
N ASP A 151 -14.21 4.92 10.69
CA ASP A 151 -12.89 4.30 10.70
C ASP A 151 -11.89 5.22 11.42
N ASP A 152 -10.88 4.62 12.10
CA ASP A 152 -9.89 5.35 12.91
C ASP A 152 -9.02 6.27 12.04
N ILE A 153 -8.60 5.78 10.88
CA ILE A 153 -7.78 6.55 9.93
C ILE A 153 -8.60 7.71 9.37
N LEU A 154 -9.82 7.43 8.89
CA LEU A 154 -10.69 8.47 8.33
C LEU A 154 -11.01 9.56 9.34
N ARG A 155 -11.30 9.19 10.60
CA ARG A 155 -11.58 10.15 11.66
C ARG A 155 -10.37 11.00 12.01
N THR A 156 -9.20 10.37 12.11
CA THR A 156 -7.96 11.09 12.45
C THR A 156 -7.56 12.07 11.36
N LEU A 157 -7.78 11.72 10.09
CA LEU A 157 -7.56 12.60 8.94
C LEU A 157 -8.71 13.60 8.70
N ASN A 158 -9.74 13.60 9.53
CA ASN A 158 -10.93 14.46 9.42
C ASN A 158 -11.70 14.31 8.08
N ILE A 159 -11.52 13.19 7.40
CA ILE A 159 -12.16 12.90 6.10
C ILE A 159 -13.69 12.95 6.14
N PRO A 160 -14.38 12.44 7.21
CA PRO A 160 -15.83 12.49 7.28
C PRO A 160 -16.39 13.92 7.22
N GLU A 161 -15.70 14.89 7.82
CA GLU A 161 -16.12 16.30 7.79
C GLU A 161 -15.90 16.91 6.40
N VAL A 162 -14.77 16.61 5.76
CA VAL A 162 -14.50 17.04 4.37
C VAL A 162 -15.59 16.50 3.43
N ILE A 163 -15.94 15.21 3.53
CA ILE A 163 -17.01 14.61 2.70
C ILE A 163 -18.36 15.26 2.96
N ARG A 164 -18.70 15.61 4.23
CA ARG A 164 -19.95 16.30 4.54
C ARG A 164 -20.02 17.67 3.89
N GLN A 165 -18.94 18.45 3.99
CA GLN A 165 -18.87 19.79 3.38
C GLN A 165 -19.01 19.71 1.86
N MET A 166 -18.39 18.74 1.23
CA MET A 166 -18.47 18.54 -0.21
C MET A 166 -19.86 18.12 -0.68
N LYS A 167 -20.57 17.25 0.08
CA LYS A 167 -21.97 16.91 -0.21
C LYS A 167 -22.91 18.12 -0.14
N VAL A 168 -22.63 19.08 0.76
CA VAL A 168 -23.39 20.32 0.85
C VAL A 168 -23.21 21.20 -0.39
N ASN A 169 -22.01 21.18 -0.97
CA ASN A 169 -21.65 21.97 -2.14
C ASN A 169 -21.91 21.26 -3.48
N ASP A 170 -22.46 20.03 -3.45
CA ASP A 170 -22.67 19.18 -4.62
C ASP A 170 -21.38 18.93 -5.46
N GLU A 171 -20.24 18.90 -4.77
CA GLU A 171 -18.93 18.70 -5.35
C GLU A 171 -18.54 17.21 -5.36
N HIS A 172 -17.90 16.77 -6.45
CA HIS A 172 -17.26 15.47 -6.50
C HIS A 172 -15.90 15.53 -5.81
N VAL A 173 -15.70 14.64 -4.82
CA VAL A 173 -14.48 14.61 -4.01
C VAL A 173 -13.43 13.74 -4.69
N TYR A 174 -12.35 14.36 -5.15
CA TYR A 174 -11.06 13.70 -5.28
C TYR A 174 -10.19 14.22 -4.12
N ILE A 175 -9.75 13.32 -3.25
CA ILE A 175 -8.77 13.64 -2.20
C ILE A 175 -7.43 13.20 -2.77
N ASP A 176 -6.65 14.16 -3.25
CA ASP A 176 -5.25 13.94 -3.63
C ASP A 176 -4.34 13.87 -2.39
#